data_e2cfd5c6c37e40df90c86cadc9e0b84e
#
_entry.id   e2cfd5c6c37e40df90c86cadc9e0b84e
#
_cell.length_a   1.000
_cell.length_b   1.000
_cell.length_c   1.000
_cell.angle_alpha   90.00
_cell.angle_beta   90.00
_cell.angle_gamma   90.00
#
_symmetry.space_group_name_H-M   'P 1'
#
loop_
_entity.id
_entity.type
_entity.pdbx_description
1 polymer ?
#
loop_
_entity_poly.entity_id
_entity_poly.type
_entity_poly.pdbx_seq_one_letter_code
_entity_poly.pdbx_strand_id
1 'polypeptide(L)'
;RVLLKHKTERQGPFSKLLGPTEIELVQPLERSGRKIFEDRFWGDWGFIHLCFDVQGMDELKKECETAGYAFTVDSGDTFDMGEAGGRFSYIEDPDGTWIEFVETHKVPVMKKLGWYINLKKRNPKKRLPDWMLKAMGMNRVK
;
A
#
# COMPACT_ATOMS: atom_id res chain seq x y z
N ARG A 1 12.51 16.91 13.67
CA ARG A 1 12.43 16.22 12.37
C ARG A 1 12.98 14.81 12.51
N VAL A 2 12.27 13.81 12.01
CA VAL A 2 12.72 12.41 11.93
C VAL A 2 12.59 11.97 10.49
N LEU A 3 13.65 11.36 9.96
CA LEU A 3 13.67 10.83 8.60
C LEU A 3 13.65 9.30 8.65
N LEU A 4 12.57 8.71 8.17
CA LEU A 4 12.41 7.27 8.01
C LEU A 4 12.88 6.87 6.63
N LYS A 5 13.85 5.96 6.56
CA LYS A 5 14.44 5.45 5.31
C LYS A 5 14.29 3.95 5.23
N HIS A 6 14.07 3.46 4.04
CA HIS A 6 14.13 2.03 3.80
C HIS A 6 15.56 1.52 3.92
N LYS A 7 15.82 0.60 4.84
CA LYS A 7 17.20 0.15 5.18
C LYS A 7 17.80 -0.84 4.19
N THR A 8 16.96 -1.56 3.46
CA THR A 8 17.40 -2.65 2.59
C THR A 8 16.89 -2.44 1.17
N GLU A 9 17.50 -3.14 0.20
CA GLU A 9 16.96 -3.17 -1.16
C GLU A 9 15.53 -3.72 -1.13
N ARG A 10 14.62 -3.05 -1.86
CA ARG A 10 13.22 -3.47 -1.94
C ARG A 10 13.12 -4.87 -2.54
N GLN A 11 12.30 -5.68 -1.91
CA GLN A 11 11.98 -7.04 -2.34
C GLN A 11 10.53 -7.07 -2.84
N GLY A 12 10.16 -8.15 -3.48
CA GLY A 12 8.80 -8.37 -3.94
C GLY A 12 8.60 -8.22 -5.44
N PRO A 13 7.41 -8.55 -5.92
CA PRO A 13 7.10 -8.66 -7.34
C PRO A 13 7.44 -7.41 -8.15
N PHE A 14 7.12 -6.24 -7.62
CA PHE A 14 7.26 -4.94 -8.30
C PHE A 14 8.45 -4.10 -7.84
N SER A 15 9.36 -4.68 -7.05
CA SER A 15 10.48 -3.95 -6.46
C SER A 15 11.36 -3.21 -7.47
N LYS A 16 11.42 -3.68 -8.71
CA LYS A 16 12.15 -2.98 -9.79
C LYS A 16 11.51 -1.68 -10.26
N LEU A 17 10.21 -1.50 -10.01
CA LEU A 17 9.46 -0.30 -10.38
C LEU A 17 9.49 0.77 -9.28
N LEU A 18 9.92 0.39 -8.09
CA LEU A 18 9.90 1.24 -6.91
C LEU A 18 11.30 1.75 -6.60
N GLY A 19 11.48 3.05 -6.65
CA GLY A 19 12.71 3.71 -6.20
C GLY A 19 12.84 3.75 -4.67
N PRO A 20 13.96 4.26 -4.16
CA PRO A 20 14.10 4.55 -2.73
C PRO A 20 13.05 5.58 -2.31
N THR A 21 12.40 5.35 -1.20
CA THR A 21 11.43 6.28 -0.61
C THR A 21 11.84 6.63 0.81
N GLU A 22 11.53 7.86 1.18
CA GLU A 22 11.79 8.39 2.50
C GLU A 22 10.50 9.06 3.00
N ILE A 23 10.27 8.99 4.30
CA ILE A 23 9.18 9.70 4.98
C ILE A 23 9.83 10.64 5.99
N GLU A 24 9.57 11.93 5.87
CA GLU A 24 10.01 12.91 6.84
C GLU A 24 8.85 13.27 7.77
N LEU A 25 9.04 13.00 9.06
CA LEU A 25 8.13 13.44 10.12
C LEU A 25 8.61 14.79 10.66
N VAL A 26 7.76 15.79 10.60
CA VAL A 26 8.07 17.15 11.02
C VAL A 26 7.08 17.58 12.09
N GLN A 27 7.59 17.88 13.29
CA GLN A 27 6.81 18.43 14.39
C GLN A 27 7.14 19.92 14.56
N PRO A 28 6.17 20.85 14.47
CA PRO A 28 6.37 22.23 14.88
C PRO A 28 6.48 22.31 16.42
N LEU A 29 7.46 23.03 16.93
CA LEU A 29 7.67 23.18 18.37
C LEU A 29 7.03 24.45 18.94
N GLU A 30 6.83 25.46 18.10
CA GLU A 30 6.36 26.80 18.51
C GLU A 30 4.82 26.94 18.46
N ARG A 31 4.11 25.99 17.91
CA ARG A 31 2.64 25.98 17.81
C ARG A 31 2.11 24.57 17.81
N SER A 32 0.88 24.41 18.28
CA SER A 32 0.13 23.16 18.11
C SER A 32 -0.24 22.95 16.63
N GLY A 33 -0.16 21.72 16.18
CA GLY A 33 -0.73 21.29 14.90
C GLY A 33 -2.26 21.41 14.89
N ARG A 34 -2.87 21.53 13.71
CA ARG A 34 -4.29 21.41 13.53
C ARG A 34 -4.58 20.13 12.77
N LYS A 35 -5.65 19.42 13.13
CA LYS A 35 -6.12 18.26 12.37
C LYS A 35 -6.63 18.74 11.01
N ILE A 36 -5.92 18.39 9.93
CA ILE A 36 -6.28 18.83 8.57
C ILE A 36 -7.35 17.97 7.92
N PHE A 37 -7.66 16.80 8.53
CA PHE A 37 -8.67 15.86 8.05
C PHE A 37 -9.96 15.85 8.91
N GLU A 38 -10.07 16.74 9.87
CA GLU A 38 -11.29 16.92 10.66
C GLU A 38 -12.42 17.44 9.77
N ASP A 39 -13.61 16.84 9.89
CA ASP A 39 -14.82 17.17 9.12
C ASP A 39 -14.67 17.08 7.58
N ARG A 40 -13.81 16.20 7.10
CA ARG A 40 -13.61 15.99 5.67
C ARG A 40 -14.21 14.66 5.20
N PHE A 41 -14.67 14.66 3.95
CA PHE A 41 -15.25 13.50 3.29
C PHE A 41 -14.30 12.93 2.22
N TRP A 42 -14.46 11.66 1.92
CA TRP A 42 -13.88 11.06 0.72
C TRP A 42 -14.36 11.84 -0.52
N GLY A 43 -13.42 12.28 -1.34
CA GLY A 43 -13.70 13.13 -2.50
C GLY A 43 -13.43 14.61 -2.27
N ASP A 44 -13.16 15.06 -1.06
CA ASP A 44 -12.62 16.39 -0.82
C ASP A 44 -11.23 16.52 -1.42
N TRP A 45 -10.89 17.71 -1.84
CA TRP A 45 -9.62 17.96 -2.50
C TRP A 45 -8.46 17.91 -1.53
N GLY A 46 -7.39 17.24 -1.96
CA GLY A 46 -6.15 17.18 -1.23
C GLY A 46 -5.68 15.77 -0.95
N PHE A 47 -4.60 15.68 -0.21
CA PHE A 47 -4.02 14.41 0.23
C PHE A 47 -4.87 13.83 1.36
N ILE A 48 -5.22 12.53 1.26
CA ILE A 48 -6.12 11.87 2.23
C ILE A 48 -5.37 10.88 3.10
N HIS A 49 -4.54 10.02 2.52
CA HIS A 49 -3.83 8.97 3.24
C HIS A 49 -2.45 8.70 2.65
N LEU A 50 -1.59 8.07 3.44
CA LEU A 50 -0.35 7.45 3.02
C LEU A 50 -0.61 5.96 2.81
N CYS A 51 -0.21 5.40 1.66
CA CYS A 51 -0.40 4.00 1.34
C CYS A 51 0.93 3.24 1.33
N PHE A 52 0.94 2.05 1.95
CA PHE A 52 2.04 1.10 1.88
C PHE A 52 1.60 -0.17 1.18
N ASP A 53 2.36 -0.58 0.16
CA ASP A 53 2.24 -1.93 -0.42
C ASP A 53 2.97 -2.90 0.49
N VAL A 54 2.23 -3.86 1.04
CA VAL A 54 2.69 -4.80 2.08
C VAL A 54 2.48 -6.24 1.64
N GLN A 55 3.06 -7.16 2.39
CA GLN A 55 2.78 -8.59 2.27
C GLN A 55 2.70 -9.20 3.67
N GLY A 56 1.77 -10.14 3.85
CA GLY A 56 1.48 -10.74 5.15
C GLY A 56 0.54 -9.87 5.97
N MET A 57 -0.62 -9.51 5.38
CA MET A 57 -1.60 -8.63 6.03
C MET A 57 -2.11 -9.18 7.36
N ASP A 58 -2.22 -10.50 7.51
CA ASP A 58 -2.70 -11.11 8.76
C ASP A 58 -1.67 -10.97 9.89
N GLU A 59 -0.39 -11.11 9.57
CA GLU A 59 0.71 -10.90 10.51
C GLU A 59 0.79 -9.42 10.90
N LEU A 60 0.71 -8.53 9.91
CA LEU A 60 0.70 -7.08 10.14
C LEU A 60 -0.48 -6.66 11.03
N LYS A 61 -1.67 -7.22 10.80
CA LYS A 61 -2.84 -6.96 11.64
C LYS A 61 -2.58 -7.29 13.11
N LYS A 62 -2.01 -8.47 13.38
CA LYS A 62 -1.67 -8.88 14.75
C LYS A 62 -0.61 -7.98 15.39
N GLU A 63 0.39 -7.57 14.60
CA GLU A 63 1.42 -6.65 15.09
C GLU A 63 0.81 -5.28 15.43
N CYS A 64 -0.04 -4.74 14.57
CA CYS A 64 -0.75 -3.48 14.82
C CYS A 64 -1.66 -3.56 16.05
N GLU A 65 -2.45 -4.62 16.19
CA GLU A 65 -3.32 -4.85 17.35
C GLU A 65 -2.49 -4.94 18.65
N THR A 66 -1.37 -5.67 18.62
CA THR A 66 -0.46 -5.81 19.77
C THR A 66 0.16 -4.46 20.17
N ALA A 67 0.43 -3.60 19.19
CA ALA A 67 0.95 -2.26 19.41
C ALA A 67 -0.13 -1.22 19.80
N GLY A 68 -1.41 -1.63 19.85
CA GLY A 68 -2.52 -0.75 20.21
C GLY A 68 -3.13 0.03 19.05
N TYR A 69 -2.78 -0.32 17.81
CA TYR A 69 -3.28 0.29 16.57
C TYR A 69 -4.12 -0.71 15.78
N ALA A 70 -5.33 -0.99 16.22
CA ALA A 70 -6.22 -1.90 15.49
C ALA A 70 -6.61 -1.34 14.12
N PHE A 71 -6.85 -2.23 13.16
CA PHE A 71 -7.39 -1.83 11.87
C PHE A 71 -8.78 -1.18 12.04
N THR A 72 -8.94 0.03 11.51
CA THR A 72 -10.23 0.74 11.49
C THR A 72 -11.13 0.24 10.36
N VAL A 73 -10.51 -0.18 9.26
CA VAL A 73 -11.17 -0.81 8.11
C VAL A 73 -10.34 -1.99 7.66
N ASP A 74 -10.99 -3.08 7.26
CA ASP A 74 -10.35 -4.27 6.67
C ASP A 74 -11.30 -4.85 5.62
N SER A 75 -10.87 -4.89 4.36
CA SER A 75 -11.68 -5.44 3.26
C SER A 75 -11.84 -6.97 3.32
N GLY A 76 -11.17 -7.62 4.26
CA GLY A 76 -11.16 -9.06 4.37
C GLY A 76 -10.19 -9.72 3.40
N ASP A 77 -10.47 -10.95 3.00
CA ASP A 77 -9.48 -11.84 2.37
C ASP A 77 -9.01 -11.37 0.99
N THR A 78 -9.91 -11.25 0.04
CA THR A 78 -9.57 -10.72 -1.28
C THR A 78 -10.68 -9.83 -1.81
N PHE A 79 -10.37 -8.58 -2.00
CA PHE A 79 -11.25 -7.62 -2.62
C PHE A 79 -11.03 -7.61 -4.13
N ASP A 80 -12.10 -7.80 -4.92
CA ASP A 80 -12.04 -7.73 -6.38
C ASP A 80 -12.17 -6.27 -6.82
N MET A 81 -11.09 -5.75 -7.41
CA MET A 81 -11.04 -4.43 -8.00
C MET A 81 -11.31 -4.47 -9.52
N GLY A 82 -12.00 -5.50 -10.00
CA GLY A 82 -12.28 -5.75 -11.41
C GLY A 82 -11.09 -6.37 -12.15
N GLU A 83 -10.11 -5.58 -12.53
CA GLU A 83 -8.91 -6.05 -13.25
C GLU A 83 -7.77 -6.49 -12.33
N ALA A 84 -7.84 -6.19 -11.06
CA ALA A 84 -6.90 -6.59 -10.04
C ALA A 84 -7.66 -7.13 -8.82
N GLY A 85 -6.97 -7.77 -7.92
CA GLY A 85 -7.53 -8.22 -6.66
C GLY A 85 -6.48 -8.10 -5.56
N GLY A 86 -6.93 -7.78 -4.38
CA GLY A 86 -6.08 -7.56 -3.24
C GLY A 86 -6.86 -7.47 -1.94
N ARG A 87 -6.17 -7.07 -0.90
CA ARG A 87 -6.73 -6.72 0.40
C ARG A 87 -6.24 -5.35 0.76
N PHE A 88 -7.10 -4.53 1.33
CA PHE A 88 -6.71 -3.24 1.88
C PHE A 88 -7.22 -3.11 3.32
N SER A 89 -6.53 -2.31 4.09
CA SER A 89 -6.90 -1.97 5.46
C SER A 89 -6.39 -0.58 5.81
N TYR A 90 -6.99 0.01 6.82
CA TYR A 90 -6.60 1.32 7.32
C TYR A 90 -6.32 1.25 8.82
N ILE A 91 -5.34 2.04 9.26
CA ILE A 91 -5.14 2.43 10.65
C ILE A 91 -5.08 3.95 10.73
N GLU A 92 -5.17 4.49 11.92
CA GLU A 92 -4.92 5.90 12.20
C GLU A 92 -3.60 6.04 12.97
N ASP A 93 -2.82 7.06 12.62
CA ASP A 93 -1.70 7.48 13.44
C ASP A 93 -2.20 8.23 14.70
N PRO A 94 -1.34 8.56 15.67
CA PRO A 94 -1.76 9.28 16.87
C PRO A 94 -2.41 10.65 16.61
N ASP A 95 -2.16 11.25 15.46
CA ASP A 95 -2.74 12.53 15.04
C ASP A 95 -4.05 12.37 14.26
N GLY A 96 -4.49 11.13 13.98
CA GLY A 96 -5.70 10.80 13.23
C GLY A 96 -5.49 10.81 11.70
N THR A 97 -4.26 10.76 11.22
CA THR A 97 -3.98 10.62 9.79
C THR A 97 -4.17 9.16 9.36
N TRP A 98 -4.86 8.95 8.27
CA TRP A 98 -5.09 7.62 7.76
C TRP A 98 -3.85 7.06 7.06
N ILE A 99 -3.53 5.83 7.42
CA ILE A 99 -2.49 5.02 6.80
C ILE A 99 -3.16 3.79 6.20
N GLU A 100 -3.02 3.63 4.90
CA GLU A 100 -3.53 2.48 4.16
C GLU A 100 -2.45 1.42 4.01
N PHE A 101 -2.83 0.17 4.18
CA PHE A 101 -2.04 -1.00 3.78
C PHE A 101 -2.77 -1.70 2.63
N VAL A 102 -2.05 -2.00 1.56
CA VAL A 102 -2.56 -2.75 0.41
C VAL A 102 -1.70 -3.98 0.20
N GLU A 103 -2.34 -5.15 0.12
CA GLU A 103 -1.70 -6.39 -0.29
C GLU A 103 -2.27 -6.84 -1.62
N THR A 104 -1.44 -6.83 -2.65
CA THR A 104 -1.86 -7.20 -4.01
C THR A 104 -1.85 -8.71 -4.18
N HIS A 105 -2.98 -9.30 -4.53
CA HIS A 105 -3.15 -10.74 -4.72
C HIS A 105 -3.15 -11.17 -6.18
N LYS A 106 -3.73 -10.38 -7.07
CA LYS A 106 -3.92 -10.69 -8.49
C LYS A 106 -3.72 -9.45 -9.33
N VAL A 107 -2.94 -9.58 -10.40
CA VAL A 107 -2.73 -8.50 -11.37
C VAL A 107 -2.79 -9.01 -12.80
N PRO A 108 -3.25 -8.19 -13.77
CA PRO A 108 -3.24 -8.55 -15.18
C PRO A 108 -1.81 -8.45 -15.75
N VAL A 109 -1.36 -9.48 -16.44
CA VAL A 109 -0.14 -9.46 -17.25
C VAL A 109 -0.45 -8.96 -18.66
N MET A 110 -1.49 -9.54 -19.28
CA MET A 110 -2.01 -9.12 -20.58
C MET A 110 -3.54 -9.18 -20.58
N LYS A 111 -4.18 -8.03 -20.37
CA LYS A 111 -5.65 -7.92 -20.29
C LYS A 111 -6.37 -8.48 -21.49
N LYS A 112 -5.88 -8.17 -22.69
CA LYS A 112 -6.48 -8.63 -23.97
C LYS A 112 -6.53 -10.14 -24.11
N LEU A 113 -5.62 -10.87 -23.46
CA LEU A 113 -5.55 -12.34 -23.49
C LEU A 113 -6.15 -12.98 -22.23
N GLY A 114 -6.71 -12.18 -21.31
CA GLY A 114 -7.21 -12.69 -20.04
C GLY A 114 -6.12 -13.30 -19.15
N TRP A 115 -4.86 -12.95 -19.38
CA TRP A 115 -3.75 -13.51 -18.63
C TRP A 115 -3.45 -12.70 -17.37
N TYR A 116 -3.65 -13.37 -16.22
CA TYR A 116 -3.44 -12.83 -14.89
C TYR A 116 -2.40 -13.65 -14.12
N ILE A 117 -1.71 -13.01 -13.19
CA ILE A 117 -0.81 -13.68 -12.25
C ILE A 117 -1.38 -13.57 -10.84
N ASN A 118 -1.37 -14.71 -10.12
CA ASN A 118 -1.73 -14.75 -8.70
C ASN A 118 -0.45 -14.61 -7.87
N LEU A 119 -0.38 -13.55 -7.07
CA LEU A 119 0.79 -13.22 -6.25
C LEU A 119 0.75 -13.91 -4.89
N LYS A 120 -0.43 -14.26 -4.33
CA LYS A 120 -0.55 -15.01 -3.05
C LYS A 120 0.21 -16.36 -3.08
N LYS A 121 0.29 -16.99 -4.24
CA LYS A 121 0.94 -18.31 -4.41
C LYS A 121 2.42 -18.20 -4.76
N ARG A 122 2.97 -17.01 -4.86
CA ARG A 122 4.38 -16.80 -5.22
C ARG A 122 5.22 -16.52 -3.98
N ASN A 123 6.53 -16.77 -4.10
CA ASN A 123 7.47 -16.28 -3.10
C ASN A 123 7.40 -14.75 -3.04
N PRO A 124 6.99 -14.16 -1.90
CA PRO A 124 6.78 -12.73 -1.76
C PRO A 124 8.05 -11.90 -2.02
N LYS A 125 9.22 -12.46 -1.77
CA LYS A 125 10.50 -11.75 -1.96
C LYS A 125 11.01 -11.81 -3.39
N LYS A 126 10.41 -12.63 -4.26
CA LYS A 126 10.91 -12.84 -5.63
C LYS A 126 10.34 -11.80 -6.59
N ARG A 127 11.21 -11.08 -7.27
CA ARG A 127 10.88 -10.11 -8.31
C ARG A 127 10.20 -10.76 -9.52
N LEU A 128 9.33 -10.02 -10.20
CA LEU A 128 8.83 -10.41 -11.51
C LEU A 128 9.93 -10.26 -12.57
N PRO A 129 9.97 -11.13 -13.57
CA PRO A 129 10.90 -10.98 -14.70
C PRO A 129 10.62 -9.70 -15.50
N ASP A 130 11.66 -9.10 -16.07
CA ASP A 130 11.54 -7.84 -16.81
C ASP A 130 10.57 -7.93 -17.99
N TRP A 131 10.55 -9.06 -18.71
CA TRP A 131 9.63 -9.26 -19.81
C TRP A 131 8.16 -9.21 -19.37
N MET A 132 7.86 -9.71 -18.15
CA MET A 132 6.50 -9.68 -17.60
C MET A 132 6.10 -8.26 -17.21
N LEU A 133 7.00 -7.49 -16.60
CA LEU A 133 6.78 -6.07 -16.29
C LEU A 133 6.55 -5.25 -17.58
N LYS A 134 7.33 -5.53 -18.64
CA LYS A 134 7.11 -4.92 -19.96
C LYS A 134 5.74 -5.27 -20.55
N ALA A 135 5.33 -6.55 -20.46
CA ALA A 135 4.01 -6.99 -20.92
C ALA A 135 2.87 -6.29 -20.17
N MET A 136 3.01 -6.13 -18.83
CA MET A 136 2.06 -5.37 -18.02
C MET A 136 1.96 -3.90 -18.48
N GLY A 137 3.09 -3.28 -18.82
CA GLY A 137 3.14 -1.90 -19.32
C GLY A 137 2.43 -1.70 -20.67
N MET A 138 2.15 -2.76 -21.42
CA MET A 138 1.37 -2.69 -22.67
C MET A 138 -0.15 -2.67 -22.43
N ASN A 139 -0.61 -2.92 -21.23
CA ASN A 139 -2.02 -2.76 -20.90
C ASN A 139 -2.40 -1.27 -20.94
N ARG A 140 -3.36 -0.92 -21.79
CA ARG A 140 -3.88 0.47 -21.83
C ARG A 140 -4.66 0.75 -20.55
N VAL A 141 -4.37 1.88 -19.94
CA VAL A 141 -5.26 2.50 -18.95
C VAL A 141 -6.38 3.19 -19.74
N LYS A 142 -7.63 2.89 -19.39
CA LYS A 142 -8.79 3.58 -19.95
C LYS A 142 -9.04 4.87 -19.20
#